data_77accc164a2442e4482d3cf59cf3ed1b
#
_entry.id   77accc164a2442e4482d3cf59cf3ed1b
#
_cell.length_a   1.000
_cell.length_b   1.000
_cell.length_c   1.000
_cell.angle_alpha   90.00
_cell.angle_beta   90.00
_cell.angle_gamma   90.00
#
_symmetry.space_group_name_H-M   'P 1'
#
loop_
_entity.id
_entity.type
_entity.pdbx_description
1 polymer ?
#
loop_
_entity_poly.entity_id
_entity_poly.type
_entity_poly.pdbx_seq_one_letter_code
_entity_poly.pdbx_strand_id
1 'polypeptide(L)'
;TGAMDLIIDDGKTGYLPEAFDTKKFTDAMLKLAHDEELRREMSRNAIWKSEDFAIEKAVKEWNRLFNRVMGIKTFYMKNEEQILECREKYPLRTSYAEFVKEYQIRDNTILYEAFGGRGMICNPYALFLYLLEKEEYQGYTHIWVLEDFEDNRKQIEKYEKYPNVRFVKYKSKEYCKELATVKYLVNNVSF
;
A
#
# COMPACT_ATOMS: atom_id res chain seq x y z
N THR A 1 -12.76 -17.98 12.61
CA THR A 1 -13.07 -16.79 11.83
C THR A 1 -11.82 -16.29 11.14
N GLY A 2 -11.89 -16.00 9.88
CA GLY A 2 -10.76 -15.59 9.06
C GLY A 2 -10.15 -16.78 8.31
N ALA A 3 -8.91 -16.68 7.92
CA ALA A 3 -8.20 -17.63 7.07
C ALA A 3 -7.55 -18.80 7.83
N MET A 4 -8.05 -19.17 9.00
CA MET A 4 -7.42 -20.23 9.82
C MET A 4 -7.45 -21.61 9.14
N ASP A 5 -8.48 -21.89 8.40
CA ASP A 5 -8.64 -23.08 7.56
C ASP A 5 -7.65 -23.14 6.39
N LEU A 6 -7.11 -22.02 5.97
CA LEU A 6 -6.02 -21.96 4.98
C LEU A 6 -4.65 -22.23 5.63
N ILE A 7 -4.48 -21.91 6.90
CA ILE A 7 -3.21 -21.99 7.61
C ILE A 7 -3.06 -23.34 8.31
N ILE A 8 -4.14 -23.87 8.89
CA ILE A 8 -4.13 -25.10 9.68
C ILE A 8 -4.86 -26.20 8.90
N ASP A 9 -4.14 -27.28 8.63
CA ASP A 9 -4.74 -28.54 8.18
C ASP A 9 -5.16 -29.34 9.42
N ASP A 10 -6.48 -29.39 9.70
CA ASP A 10 -7.02 -30.02 10.90
C ASP A 10 -6.58 -31.50 11.04
N GLY A 11 -6.09 -31.82 12.23
CA GLY A 11 -5.54 -33.14 12.55
C GLY A 11 -4.16 -33.45 11.97
N LYS A 12 -3.55 -32.55 11.14
CA LYS A 12 -2.23 -32.77 10.54
C LYS A 12 -1.18 -31.75 11.02
N THR A 13 -1.52 -30.46 10.99
CA THR A 13 -0.62 -29.37 11.40
C THR A 13 -1.05 -28.74 12.70
N GLY A 14 -2.20 -29.10 13.20
CA GLY A 14 -2.83 -28.62 14.42
C GLY A 14 -4.26 -29.15 14.50
N TYR A 15 -5.02 -28.66 15.46
CA TYR A 15 -6.46 -28.90 15.55
C TYR A 15 -7.22 -27.60 15.35
N LEU A 16 -8.34 -27.68 14.62
CA LEU A 16 -9.21 -26.53 14.33
C LEU A 16 -10.65 -26.87 14.76
N PRO A 17 -10.95 -26.91 16.08
CA PRO A 17 -12.30 -27.14 16.57
C PRO A 17 -13.25 -26.06 16.11
N GLU A 18 -14.52 -26.42 15.92
CA GLU A 18 -15.57 -25.46 15.62
C GLU A 18 -15.69 -24.38 16.72
N ALA A 19 -16.04 -23.18 16.30
CA ALA A 19 -16.21 -22.06 17.24
C ALA A 19 -17.25 -22.44 18.30
N PHE A 20 -16.90 -22.19 19.58
CA PHE A 20 -17.71 -22.50 20.75
C PHE A 20 -17.86 -23.98 21.13
N ASP A 21 -17.25 -24.93 20.40
CA ASP A 21 -17.18 -26.31 20.82
C ASP A 21 -16.06 -26.53 21.85
N THR A 22 -16.37 -26.18 23.10
CA THR A 22 -15.42 -26.28 24.22
C THR A 22 -15.00 -27.73 24.48
N LYS A 23 -15.86 -28.72 24.17
CA LYS A 23 -15.54 -30.13 24.36
C LYS A 23 -14.46 -30.57 23.36
N LYS A 24 -14.66 -30.35 22.08
CA LYS A 24 -13.67 -30.69 21.04
C LYS A 24 -12.35 -29.92 21.27
N PHE A 25 -12.42 -28.68 21.72
CA PHE A 25 -11.23 -27.90 22.07
C PHE A 25 -10.45 -28.53 23.23
N THR A 26 -11.15 -28.92 24.32
CA THR A 26 -10.53 -29.58 25.48
C THR A 26 -9.94 -30.92 25.10
N ASP A 27 -10.68 -31.74 24.33
CA ASP A 27 -10.20 -33.05 23.86
C ASP A 27 -8.93 -32.92 22.99
N ALA A 28 -8.89 -31.92 22.10
CA ALA A 28 -7.70 -31.61 21.29
C ALA A 28 -6.50 -31.19 22.16
N MET A 29 -6.73 -30.33 23.17
CA MET A 29 -5.68 -29.92 24.11
C MET A 29 -5.12 -31.12 24.89
N LEU A 30 -6.01 -31.96 25.46
CA LEU A 30 -5.60 -33.15 26.23
C LEU A 30 -4.81 -34.14 25.36
N LYS A 31 -5.25 -34.35 24.13
CA LYS A 31 -4.56 -35.22 23.17
C LYS A 31 -3.15 -34.73 22.89
N LEU A 32 -2.98 -33.43 22.63
CA LEU A 32 -1.65 -32.83 22.44
C LEU A 32 -0.82 -32.81 23.72
N ALA A 33 -1.44 -32.68 24.90
CA ALA A 33 -0.71 -32.68 26.16
C ALA A 33 -0.13 -34.07 26.50
N HIS A 34 -0.85 -35.15 26.19
CA HIS A 34 -0.48 -36.51 26.54
C HIS A 34 0.34 -37.24 25.47
N ASP A 35 0.31 -36.80 24.21
CA ASP A 35 1.00 -37.48 23.11
C ASP A 35 2.14 -36.61 22.55
N GLU A 36 3.35 -36.92 23.01
CA GLU A 36 4.56 -36.21 22.56
C GLU A 36 4.91 -36.51 21.11
N GLU A 37 4.67 -37.73 20.65
CA GLU A 37 5.00 -38.12 19.29
C GLU A 37 4.07 -37.41 18.27
N LEU A 38 2.79 -37.32 18.59
CA LEU A 38 1.82 -36.55 17.83
C LEU A 38 2.20 -35.05 17.77
N ARG A 39 2.61 -34.47 18.91
CA ARG A 39 3.08 -33.06 18.90
C ARG A 39 4.26 -32.86 17.98
N ARG A 40 5.24 -33.78 18.01
CA ARG A 40 6.42 -33.70 17.15
C ARG A 40 6.07 -33.87 15.68
N GLU A 41 5.17 -34.78 15.36
CA GLU A 41 4.69 -34.98 14.00
C GLU A 41 3.95 -33.73 13.48
N MET A 42 2.99 -33.23 14.25
CA MET A 42 2.27 -31.99 13.90
C MET A 42 3.19 -30.79 13.76
N SER A 43 4.20 -30.67 14.61
CA SER A 43 5.21 -29.62 14.53
C SER A 43 5.99 -29.68 13.22
N ARG A 44 6.45 -30.88 12.81
CA ARG A 44 7.13 -31.04 11.51
C ARG A 44 6.21 -30.66 10.35
N ASN A 45 4.98 -31.13 10.39
CA ASN A 45 3.98 -30.83 9.35
C ASN A 45 3.65 -29.35 9.29
N ALA A 46 3.56 -28.67 10.44
CA ALA A 46 3.33 -27.22 10.51
C ALA A 46 4.49 -26.41 9.94
N ILE A 47 5.74 -26.83 10.20
CA ILE A 47 6.93 -26.22 9.59
C ILE A 47 6.87 -26.37 8.05
N TRP A 48 6.55 -27.55 7.56
CA TRP A 48 6.39 -27.77 6.12
C TRP A 48 5.29 -26.91 5.52
N LYS A 49 4.13 -26.83 6.17
CA LYS A 49 3.01 -25.99 5.75
C LYS A 49 3.38 -24.51 5.74
N SER A 50 4.21 -24.06 6.70
CA SER A 50 4.64 -22.66 6.78
C SER A 50 5.44 -22.22 5.55
N GLU A 51 6.09 -23.13 4.82
CA GLU A 51 6.78 -22.81 3.57
C GLU A 51 5.84 -22.31 2.48
N ASP A 52 4.55 -22.67 2.55
CA ASP A 52 3.54 -22.15 1.60
C ASP A 52 3.26 -20.68 1.78
N PHE A 53 3.57 -20.16 2.97
CA PHE A 53 3.42 -18.75 3.36
C PHE A 53 4.75 -17.99 3.38
N ALA A 54 5.84 -18.60 2.88
CA ALA A 54 7.13 -17.96 2.79
C ALA A 54 7.06 -16.69 1.95
N ILE A 55 7.73 -15.63 2.43
CA ILE A 55 7.72 -14.32 1.78
C ILE A 55 8.22 -14.39 0.32
N GLU A 56 9.12 -15.31 0.02
CA GLU A 56 9.66 -15.53 -1.30
C GLU A 56 8.58 -16.02 -2.29
N LYS A 57 7.66 -16.87 -1.82
CA LYS A 57 6.50 -17.31 -2.64
C LYS A 57 5.54 -16.15 -2.87
N ALA A 58 5.22 -15.38 -1.83
CA ALA A 58 4.38 -14.20 -1.95
C ALA A 58 4.98 -13.19 -2.92
N VAL A 59 6.26 -12.85 -2.79
CA VAL A 59 6.98 -11.94 -3.69
C VAL A 59 6.94 -12.46 -5.13
N LYS A 60 7.11 -13.78 -5.34
CA LYS A 60 7.07 -14.39 -6.67
C LYS A 60 5.68 -14.23 -7.31
N GLU A 61 4.61 -14.44 -6.57
CA GLU A 61 3.24 -14.26 -7.07
C GLU A 61 2.92 -12.78 -7.34
N TRP A 62 3.35 -11.86 -6.46
CA TRP A 62 3.25 -10.44 -6.72
C TRP A 62 4.01 -10.01 -7.97
N ASN A 63 5.23 -10.50 -8.16
CA ASN A 63 6.01 -10.22 -9.37
C ASN A 63 5.32 -10.75 -10.64
N ARG A 64 4.70 -11.94 -10.57
CA ARG A 64 3.90 -12.47 -11.68
C ARG A 64 2.70 -11.58 -11.99
N LEU A 65 2.00 -11.12 -10.95
CA LEU A 65 0.87 -10.20 -11.11
C LEU A 65 1.32 -8.88 -11.72
N PHE A 66 2.38 -8.27 -11.20
CA PHE A 66 2.93 -7.02 -11.72
C PHE A 66 3.40 -7.16 -13.17
N ASN A 67 4.11 -8.24 -13.50
CA ASN A 67 4.55 -8.48 -14.87
C ASN A 67 3.36 -8.65 -15.83
N ARG A 68 2.28 -9.29 -15.38
CA ARG A 68 1.04 -9.42 -16.15
C ARG A 68 0.38 -8.06 -16.37
N VAL A 69 0.25 -7.26 -15.33
CA VAL A 69 -0.34 -5.91 -15.39
C VAL A 69 0.52 -4.99 -16.24
N MET A 70 1.84 -5.03 -16.08
CA MET A 70 2.78 -4.25 -16.90
C MET A 70 2.80 -4.74 -18.36
N GLY A 71 2.69 -6.05 -18.59
CA GLY A 71 2.58 -6.63 -19.93
C GLY A 71 1.31 -6.18 -20.66
N ILE A 72 0.19 -6.08 -19.95
CA ILE A 72 -1.05 -5.51 -20.47
C ILE A 72 -0.83 -4.01 -20.80
N LYS A 73 -0.18 -3.23 -19.92
CA LYS A 73 0.15 -1.83 -20.20
C LYS A 73 1.05 -1.68 -21.44
N THR A 74 2.01 -2.56 -21.61
CA THR A 74 2.89 -2.55 -22.79
C THR A 74 2.14 -2.95 -24.06
N PHE A 75 1.15 -3.82 -23.96
CA PHE A 75 0.29 -4.19 -25.07
C PHE A 75 -0.60 -3.02 -25.52
N TYR A 76 -1.23 -2.30 -24.56
CA TYR A 76 -2.02 -1.11 -24.84
C TYR A 76 -1.21 0.05 -25.41
N MET A 77 0.10 0.10 -25.14
CA MET A 77 0.99 1.16 -25.68
C MET A 77 1.61 0.84 -27.05
N LYS A 78 1.36 -0.32 -27.62
CA LYS A 78 1.94 -0.72 -28.93
C LYS A 78 1.12 -0.28 -30.16
N ASN A 79 -0.13 0.10 -29.95
CA ASN A 79 -1.02 0.53 -31.03
C ASN A 79 -1.31 2.02 -30.89
N GLU A 80 -0.93 2.83 -31.88
CA GLU A 80 -1.09 4.30 -31.86
C GLU A 80 -2.57 4.73 -31.68
N GLU A 81 -3.52 4.02 -32.28
CA GLU A 81 -4.95 4.31 -32.11
C GLU A 81 -5.40 4.08 -30.66
N GLN A 82 -4.95 2.99 -30.03
CA GLN A 82 -5.26 2.68 -28.63
C GLN A 82 -4.60 3.68 -27.67
N ILE A 83 -3.42 4.18 -28.01
CA ILE A 83 -2.74 5.24 -27.24
C ILE A 83 -3.56 6.53 -27.31
N LEU A 84 -4.05 6.91 -28.49
CA LEU A 84 -4.89 8.07 -28.67
C LEU A 84 -6.22 7.94 -27.90
N GLU A 85 -6.91 6.81 -28.01
CA GLU A 85 -8.12 6.52 -27.26
C GLU A 85 -7.89 6.56 -25.74
N CYS A 86 -6.77 6.00 -25.26
CA CYS A 86 -6.40 6.09 -23.84
C CYS A 86 -6.08 7.52 -23.40
N ARG A 87 -5.47 8.34 -24.24
CA ARG A 87 -5.19 9.77 -23.97
C ARG A 87 -6.48 10.56 -23.79
N GLU A 88 -7.45 10.34 -24.66
CA GLU A 88 -8.75 11.00 -24.57
C GLU A 88 -9.58 10.53 -23.38
N LYS A 89 -9.64 9.23 -23.16
CA LYS A 89 -10.47 8.62 -22.12
C LYS A 89 -9.87 8.75 -20.71
N TYR A 90 -8.54 8.71 -20.59
CA TYR A 90 -7.82 8.73 -19.31
C TYR A 90 -6.64 9.72 -19.32
N PRO A 91 -6.88 11.02 -19.49
CA PRO A 91 -5.82 12.01 -19.68
C PRO A 91 -4.81 12.07 -18.52
N LEU A 92 -5.30 11.90 -17.28
CA LEU A 92 -4.43 11.92 -16.10
C LEU A 92 -3.51 10.69 -16.00
N ARG A 93 -4.02 9.50 -16.35
CA ARG A 93 -3.21 8.27 -16.39
C ARG A 93 -2.12 8.36 -17.45
N THR A 94 -2.45 8.94 -18.59
CA THR A 94 -1.49 9.17 -19.68
C THR A 94 -0.41 10.15 -19.24
N SER A 95 -0.79 11.28 -18.66
CA SER A 95 0.16 12.25 -18.12
C SER A 95 1.08 11.66 -17.06
N TYR A 96 0.54 10.87 -16.12
CA TYR A 96 1.34 10.16 -15.13
C TYR A 96 2.37 9.22 -15.78
N ALA A 97 1.95 8.42 -16.76
CA ALA A 97 2.83 7.48 -17.47
C ALA A 97 3.92 8.19 -18.28
N GLU A 98 3.63 9.36 -18.85
CA GLU A 98 4.61 10.21 -19.52
C GLU A 98 5.65 10.74 -18.53
N PHE A 99 5.19 11.28 -17.39
CA PHE A 99 6.08 11.81 -16.36
C PHE A 99 6.99 10.75 -15.72
N VAL A 100 6.49 9.53 -15.49
CA VAL A 100 7.33 8.41 -15.01
C VAL A 100 8.47 8.09 -15.98
N LYS A 101 8.28 8.31 -17.28
CA LYS A 101 9.35 8.08 -18.29
C LYS A 101 10.30 9.25 -18.41
N GLU A 102 9.81 10.46 -18.24
CA GLU A 102 10.55 11.70 -18.51
C GLU A 102 11.36 12.15 -17.29
N TYR A 103 10.85 11.93 -16.07
CA TYR A 103 11.45 12.47 -14.86
C TYR A 103 11.94 11.37 -13.91
N GLN A 104 13.01 11.69 -13.18
CA GLN A 104 13.53 10.82 -12.12
C GLN A 104 12.86 11.10 -10.78
N ILE A 105 12.90 10.10 -9.90
CA ILE A 105 12.43 10.23 -8.52
C ILE A 105 13.35 11.21 -7.77
N ARG A 106 12.74 12.09 -7.00
CA ARG A 106 13.41 13.09 -6.15
C ARG A 106 13.50 12.56 -4.72
N ASP A 107 14.71 12.31 -4.23
CA ASP A 107 14.94 11.58 -2.98
C ASP A 107 14.29 12.24 -1.75
N ASN A 108 14.41 13.55 -1.60
CA ASN A 108 13.93 14.25 -0.41
C ASN A 108 12.54 14.86 -0.61
N THR A 109 11.59 14.08 -1.10
CA THR A 109 10.22 14.55 -1.36
C THR A 109 9.18 13.62 -0.79
N ILE A 110 8.19 14.20 -0.12
CA ILE A 110 7.07 13.48 0.48
C ILE A 110 5.77 14.10 -0.03
N LEU A 111 4.90 13.30 -0.61
CA LEU A 111 3.56 13.71 -1.01
C LEU A 111 2.54 13.17 -0.01
N TYR A 112 1.70 14.06 0.48
CA TYR A 112 0.63 13.74 1.44
C TYR A 112 -0.73 13.90 0.77
N GLU A 113 -1.57 12.90 0.94
CA GLU A 113 -2.94 12.92 0.47
C GLU A 113 -3.87 12.31 1.52
N ALA A 114 -4.90 13.04 1.90
CA ALA A 114 -5.92 12.55 2.81
C ALA A 114 -7.29 12.58 2.14
N PHE A 115 -7.94 11.42 2.07
CA PHE A 115 -9.29 11.22 1.51
C PHE A 115 -9.50 11.88 0.14
N GLY A 116 -8.53 11.67 -0.78
CA GLY A 116 -8.62 12.24 -2.13
C GLY A 116 -8.46 13.77 -2.15
N GLY A 117 -7.65 14.32 -1.25
CA GLY A 117 -7.36 15.75 -1.22
C GLY A 117 -8.36 16.61 -0.44
N ARG A 118 -9.24 16.03 0.38
CA ARG A 118 -10.25 16.79 1.16
C ARG A 118 -9.63 17.81 2.12
N GLY A 119 -8.39 17.60 2.54
CA GLY A 119 -7.70 18.54 3.41
C GLY A 119 -6.50 17.95 4.13
N MET A 120 -5.85 18.77 4.94
CA MET A 120 -4.75 18.36 5.80
C MET A 120 -5.32 17.79 7.11
N ILE A 121 -5.63 16.51 7.11
CA ILE A 121 -6.34 15.82 8.20
C ILE A 121 -5.79 14.40 8.42
N CYS A 122 -6.20 13.80 9.53
CA CYS A 122 -5.90 12.41 9.89
C CYS A 122 -4.40 12.08 9.99
N ASN A 123 -4.04 10.81 9.79
CA ASN A 123 -2.68 10.31 9.93
C ASN A 123 -1.65 11.00 9.02
N PRO A 124 -1.95 11.30 7.74
CA PRO A 124 -1.02 12.07 6.90
C PRO A 124 -0.66 13.43 7.50
N TYR A 125 -1.63 14.12 8.11
CA TYR A 125 -1.39 15.41 8.74
C TYR A 125 -0.58 15.29 10.02
N ALA A 126 -0.86 14.30 10.85
CA ALA A 126 -0.08 14.05 12.07
C ALA A 126 1.39 13.74 11.74
N LEU A 127 1.63 12.92 10.72
CA LEU A 127 2.99 12.61 10.26
C LEU A 127 3.68 13.85 9.68
N PHE A 128 2.99 14.66 8.89
CA PHE A 128 3.51 15.91 8.35
C PHE A 128 3.96 16.84 9.46
N LEU A 129 3.13 17.06 10.49
CA LEU A 129 3.49 17.91 11.64
C LEU A 129 4.74 17.41 12.34
N TYR A 130 4.81 16.11 12.60
CA TYR A 130 5.97 15.50 13.23
C TYR A 130 7.25 15.72 12.41
N LEU A 131 7.20 15.47 11.10
CA LEU A 131 8.37 15.59 10.23
C LEU A 131 8.79 17.05 10.02
N LEU A 132 7.83 17.98 9.98
CA LEU A 132 8.10 19.42 9.80
C LEU A 132 8.90 20.02 10.98
N GLU A 133 8.73 19.48 12.19
CA GLU A 133 9.40 19.94 13.40
C GLU A 133 10.79 19.32 13.61
N LYS A 134 11.13 18.24 12.88
CA LYS A 134 12.39 17.52 13.05
C LYS A 134 13.50 18.10 12.19
N GLU A 135 14.65 18.39 12.78
CA GLU A 135 15.83 18.94 12.09
C GLU A 135 16.31 18.01 10.95
N GLU A 136 16.26 16.72 11.15
CA GLU A 136 16.68 15.70 10.18
C GLU A 136 15.84 15.70 8.88
N TYR A 137 14.62 16.25 8.92
CA TYR A 137 13.72 16.36 7.77
C TYR A 137 13.56 17.76 7.20
N GLN A 138 14.29 18.73 7.68
CA GLN A 138 14.23 20.12 7.16
C GLN A 138 14.63 20.26 5.69
N GLY A 139 15.48 19.33 5.21
CA GLY A 139 15.86 19.24 3.80
C GLY A 139 14.83 18.59 2.89
N TYR A 140 13.70 18.12 3.45
CA TYR A 140 12.64 17.48 2.68
C TYR A 140 11.62 18.49 2.17
N THR A 141 11.16 18.29 0.94
CA THR A 141 10.02 19.00 0.38
C THR A 141 8.73 18.24 0.71
N HIS A 142 7.81 18.92 1.37
CA HIS A 142 6.50 18.40 1.73
C HIS A 142 5.45 18.92 0.75
N ILE A 143 4.75 18.01 0.07
CA ILE A 143 3.78 18.33 -0.98
C ILE A 143 2.41 17.86 -0.53
N TRP A 144 1.47 18.78 -0.34
CA TRP A 144 0.09 18.46 0.03
C TRP A 144 -0.84 18.49 -1.17
N VAL A 145 -1.59 17.41 -1.35
CA VAL A 145 -2.63 17.30 -2.37
C VAL A 145 -3.94 17.80 -1.78
N LEU A 146 -4.56 18.78 -2.44
CA LEU A 146 -5.84 19.37 -2.03
C LEU A 146 -6.81 19.39 -3.21
N GLU A 147 -8.05 19.01 -2.97
CA GLU A 147 -9.11 19.01 -3.98
C GLU A 147 -9.60 20.45 -4.22
N ASP A 148 -9.79 21.23 -3.17
CA ASP A 148 -10.18 22.63 -3.23
C ASP A 148 -9.27 23.50 -2.36
N PHE A 149 -8.71 24.55 -2.94
CA PHE A 149 -7.81 25.47 -2.26
C PHE A 149 -8.56 26.50 -1.41
N GLU A 150 -9.78 26.89 -1.80
CA GLU A 150 -10.57 27.84 -1.03
C GLU A 150 -11.07 27.19 0.28
N ASP A 151 -11.55 25.97 0.22
CA ASP A 151 -11.97 25.21 1.40
C ASP A 151 -10.81 24.98 2.39
N ASN A 152 -9.58 24.90 1.86
CA ASN A 152 -8.36 24.66 2.64
C ASN A 152 -7.53 25.93 2.89
N ARG A 153 -8.04 27.11 2.58
CA ARG A 153 -7.31 28.38 2.60
C ARG A 153 -6.59 28.65 3.92
N LYS A 154 -7.26 28.45 5.04
CA LYS A 154 -6.65 28.67 6.38
C LYS A 154 -5.44 27.77 6.64
N GLN A 155 -5.48 26.54 6.13
CA GLN A 155 -4.35 25.60 6.26
C GLN A 155 -3.21 26.00 5.33
N ILE A 156 -3.51 26.40 4.11
CA ILE A 156 -2.53 26.89 3.14
C ILE A 156 -1.81 28.09 3.73
N GLU A 157 -2.52 29.16 4.16
CA GLU A 157 -1.95 30.36 4.78
C GLU A 157 -1.06 30.06 6.00
N LYS A 158 -1.40 29.01 6.76
CA LYS A 158 -0.59 28.59 7.91
C LYS A 158 0.77 28.03 7.50
N TYR A 159 0.83 27.30 6.38
CA TYR A 159 2.02 26.53 5.98
C TYR A 159 2.75 27.08 4.75
N GLU A 160 2.18 27.98 3.95
CA GLU A 160 2.84 28.58 2.78
C GLU A 160 4.09 29.42 3.12
N LYS A 161 4.21 29.82 4.39
CA LYS A 161 5.42 30.48 4.91
C LYS A 161 6.65 29.57 4.99
N TYR A 162 6.46 28.25 4.93
CA TYR A 162 7.57 27.31 4.93
C TYR A 162 8.05 27.07 3.51
N PRO A 163 9.31 27.38 3.18
CA PRO A 163 9.81 27.32 1.80
C PRO A 163 9.84 25.90 1.22
N ASN A 164 9.82 24.89 2.09
CA ASN A 164 9.81 23.49 1.75
C ASN A 164 8.42 22.85 1.77
N VAL A 165 7.34 23.63 1.94
CA VAL A 165 5.95 23.16 1.86
C VAL A 165 5.29 23.66 0.59
N ARG A 166 4.66 22.77 -0.15
CA ARG A 166 3.96 23.07 -1.40
C ARG A 166 2.59 22.45 -1.42
N PHE A 167 1.69 23.02 -2.22
CA PHE A 167 0.32 22.54 -2.41
C PHE A 167 0.07 22.25 -3.87
N VAL A 168 -0.60 21.16 -4.15
CA VAL A 168 -0.94 20.74 -5.51
C VAL A 168 -2.42 20.34 -5.58
N LYS A 169 -3.07 20.73 -6.66
CA LYS A 169 -4.49 20.42 -6.86
C LYS A 169 -4.69 18.97 -7.22
N TYR A 170 -5.58 18.27 -6.49
CA TYR A 170 -5.96 16.90 -6.77
C TYR A 170 -6.43 16.72 -8.21
N LYS A 171 -6.07 15.60 -8.83
CA LYS A 171 -6.39 15.28 -10.22
C LYS A 171 -5.93 16.33 -11.26
N SER A 172 -4.99 17.20 -10.94
CA SER A 172 -4.35 18.09 -11.91
C SER A 172 -3.20 17.38 -12.64
N LYS A 173 -2.73 18.00 -13.73
CA LYS A 173 -1.51 17.53 -14.41
C LYS A 173 -0.28 17.63 -13.50
N GLU A 174 -0.22 18.68 -12.69
CA GLU A 174 0.83 18.86 -11.68
C GLU A 174 0.81 17.75 -10.63
N TYR A 175 -0.37 17.39 -10.12
CA TYR A 175 -0.53 16.22 -9.24
C TYR A 175 0.05 14.95 -9.85
N CYS A 176 -0.23 14.68 -11.13
CA CYS A 176 0.32 13.52 -11.82
C CYS A 176 1.86 13.55 -11.90
N LYS A 177 2.44 14.75 -12.11
CA LYS A 177 3.89 14.95 -12.12
C LYS A 177 4.50 14.72 -10.73
N GLU A 178 3.91 15.32 -9.71
CA GLU A 178 4.36 15.12 -8.33
C GLU A 178 4.28 13.65 -7.93
N LEU A 179 3.15 12.99 -8.18
CA LEU A 179 2.95 11.56 -7.90
C LEU A 179 3.96 10.66 -8.62
N ALA A 180 4.39 11.03 -9.83
CA ALA A 180 5.37 10.28 -10.62
C ALA A 180 6.81 10.47 -10.14
N THR A 181 7.10 11.53 -9.37
CA THR A 181 8.47 11.95 -9.06
C THR A 181 8.81 12.00 -7.57
N VAL A 182 7.82 11.90 -6.67
CA VAL A 182 8.09 11.87 -5.24
C VAL A 182 8.68 10.54 -4.79
N LYS A 183 9.54 10.58 -3.78
CA LYS A 183 10.13 9.38 -3.17
C LYS A 183 9.17 8.68 -2.23
N TYR A 184 8.44 9.45 -1.44
CA TYR A 184 7.55 8.92 -0.40
C TYR A 184 6.12 9.41 -0.62
N LEU A 185 5.19 8.50 -0.52
CA LEU A 185 3.76 8.77 -0.59
C LEU A 185 3.10 8.39 0.73
N VAL A 186 2.41 9.35 1.34
CA VAL A 186 1.64 9.16 2.57
C VAL A 186 0.16 9.37 2.26
N ASN A 187 -0.58 8.28 2.20
CA ASN A 187 -2.00 8.28 1.87
C ASN A 187 -2.79 7.42 2.86
N ASN A 188 -4.03 7.77 3.12
CA ASN A 188 -4.94 7.03 4.02
C ASN A 188 -6.17 6.42 3.31
N VAL A 189 -6.16 6.40 1.98
CA VAL A 189 -7.16 5.70 1.15
C VAL A 189 -6.48 4.81 0.12
N SER A 190 -7.18 3.78 -0.32
CA SER A 190 -6.73 2.96 -1.46
C SER A 190 -6.86 3.74 -2.77
N PHE A 191 -5.89 3.58 -3.64
CA PHE A 191 -5.91 4.10 -5.01
C PHE A 191 -6.82 3.27 -5.92
#